data_628ea6c812ff32325504a4e19de46d18
#
_entry.id   628ea6c812ff32325504a4e19de46d18
#
_cell.length_a   1.000
_cell.length_b   1.000
_cell.length_c   1.000
_cell.angle_alpha   90.00
_cell.angle_beta   90.00
_cell.angle_gamma   90.00
#
_symmetry.space_group_name_H-M   'P 1'
#
loop_
_entity.id
_entity.type
_entity.pdbx_description
1 polymer ?
#
loop_
_entity_poly.entity_id
_entity_poly.type
_entity_poly.pdbx_seq_one_letter_code
_entity_poly.pdbx_strand_id
1 'polypeptide(L)'
;MPSVMWYLLIMLVVIVFWFLLLKRPVYEAVFVAFLVLLTLSGTWPQVGAFVEKGLSTSLLYSMTAFVAMSLILTKTKVIDGSIAIILALLGKVPGGAGYVSVISSSFMGALSGSGPGNVMATGSITIPAMIRSGYPAALAGNIESNASYLGNMIPPSSNIVAAMGAYMALYPE
;
A
#
# COMPACT_ATOMS: atom_id res chain seq x y z
N MET A 1 -27.07 -11.71 -14.31
CA MET A 1 -26.16 -11.52 -13.15
C MET A 1 -25.34 -12.77 -12.77
N PRO A 2 -25.72 -14.02 -13.04
CA PRO A 2 -24.86 -15.16 -12.73
C PRO A 2 -23.51 -15.15 -13.47
N SER A 3 -23.46 -14.63 -14.68
CA SER A 3 -22.23 -14.57 -15.49
C SER A 3 -21.12 -13.69 -14.89
N VAL A 4 -21.45 -12.55 -14.28
CA VAL A 4 -20.46 -11.64 -13.67
C VAL A 4 -19.79 -12.30 -12.46
N MET A 5 -20.57 -13.02 -11.67
CA MET A 5 -20.07 -13.74 -10.49
C MET A 5 -19.09 -14.85 -10.89
N TRP A 6 -19.36 -15.57 -11.98
CA TRP A 6 -18.45 -16.60 -12.50
C TRP A 6 -17.12 -16.01 -12.99
N TYR A 7 -17.15 -14.89 -13.73
CA TYR A 7 -15.92 -14.20 -14.15
C TYR A 7 -15.09 -13.71 -12.96
N LEU A 8 -15.75 -13.23 -11.91
CA LEU A 8 -15.08 -12.79 -10.69
C LEU A 8 -14.43 -13.97 -9.95
N LEU A 9 -15.14 -15.10 -9.84
CA LEU A 9 -14.59 -16.33 -9.24
C LEU A 9 -13.39 -16.86 -10.04
N ILE A 10 -13.50 -16.92 -11.37
CA ILE A 10 -12.39 -17.35 -12.23
C ILE A 10 -11.19 -16.43 -12.05
N MET A 11 -11.39 -15.11 -12.03
CA MET A 11 -10.32 -14.14 -11.77
C MET A 11 -9.61 -14.41 -10.44
N LEU A 12 -10.36 -14.59 -9.36
CA LEU A 12 -9.80 -14.87 -8.05
C LEU A 12 -9.02 -16.21 -8.04
N VAL A 13 -9.59 -17.26 -8.61
CA VAL A 13 -8.92 -18.57 -8.70
C VAL A 13 -7.62 -18.48 -9.47
N VAL A 14 -7.60 -17.78 -10.61
CA VAL A 14 -6.38 -17.60 -11.41
C VAL A 14 -5.31 -16.81 -10.63
N ILE A 15 -5.70 -15.71 -9.96
CA ILE A 15 -4.77 -14.91 -9.16
C ILE A 15 -4.18 -15.74 -8.01
N VAL A 16 -5.03 -16.44 -7.26
CA VAL A 16 -4.61 -17.27 -6.12
C VAL A 16 -3.70 -18.41 -6.59
N PHE A 17 -4.09 -19.11 -7.66
CA PHE A 17 -3.30 -20.18 -8.26
C PHE A 17 -1.91 -19.68 -8.67
N TRP A 18 -1.85 -18.57 -9.42
CA TRP A 18 -0.60 -17.99 -9.91
C TRP A 18 0.32 -17.54 -8.78
N PHE A 19 -0.26 -16.88 -7.78
CA PHE A 19 0.48 -16.36 -6.62
C PHE A 19 0.96 -17.48 -5.68
N LEU A 20 0.09 -18.45 -5.31
CA LEU A 20 0.41 -19.49 -4.32
C LEU A 20 1.20 -20.66 -4.92
N LEU A 21 0.81 -21.16 -6.10
CA LEU A 21 1.47 -22.34 -6.68
C LEU A 21 2.72 -21.99 -7.47
N LEU A 22 2.67 -20.92 -8.27
CA LEU A 22 3.81 -20.51 -9.09
C LEU A 22 4.74 -19.55 -8.36
N LYS A 23 4.35 -19.04 -7.17
CA LYS A 23 5.12 -18.08 -6.35
C LYS A 23 5.59 -16.87 -7.17
N ARG A 24 4.79 -16.46 -8.14
CA ARG A 24 5.06 -15.32 -9.02
C ARG A 24 4.43 -14.05 -8.47
N PRO A 25 4.97 -12.87 -8.82
CA PRO A 25 4.46 -11.60 -8.33
C PRO A 25 3.00 -11.35 -8.71
N VAL A 26 2.28 -10.63 -7.85
CA VAL A 26 0.84 -10.38 -7.99
C VAL A 26 0.47 -9.65 -9.28
N TYR A 27 1.33 -8.75 -9.79
CA TYR A 27 1.07 -8.03 -11.03
C TYR A 27 1.04 -8.96 -12.26
N GLU A 28 1.87 -10.01 -12.29
CA GLU A 28 1.81 -11.04 -13.33
C GLU A 28 0.49 -11.83 -13.22
N ALA A 29 0.08 -12.19 -11.99
CA ALA A 29 -1.16 -12.90 -11.74
C ALA A 29 -2.39 -12.13 -12.23
N VAL A 30 -2.44 -10.82 -11.96
CA VAL A 30 -3.52 -9.94 -12.41
C VAL A 30 -3.53 -9.83 -13.94
N PHE A 31 -2.36 -9.69 -14.56
CA PHE A 31 -2.26 -9.62 -16.02
C PHE A 31 -2.71 -10.92 -16.70
N VAL A 32 -2.30 -12.08 -16.18
CA VAL A 32 -2.75 -13.38 -16.68
C VAL A 32 -4.24 -13.57 -16.46
N ALA A 33 -4.77 -13.19 -15.31
CA ALA A 33 -6.21 -13.25 -15.06
C ALA A 33 -7.00 -12.39 -16.06
N PHE A 34 -6.49 -11.20 -16.39
CA PHE A 34 -7.07 -10.35 -17.43
C PHE A 34 -7.09 -11.04 -18.81
N LEU A 35 -5.98 -11.67 -19.23
CA LEU A 35 -5.92 -12.42 -20.49
C LEU A 35 -6.88 -13.61 -20.51
N VAL A 36 -6.98 -14.35 -19.40
CA VAL A 36 -7.92 -15.47 -19.27
C VAL A 36 -9.36 -14.98 -19.40
N LEU A 37 -9.70 -13.87 -18.76
CA LEU A 37 -11.04 -13.30 -18.86
C LEU A 37 -11.37 -12.81 -20.28
N LEU A 38 -10.41 -12.20 -20.97
CA LEU A 38 -10.58 -11.79 -22.38
C LEU A 38 -10.86 -12.98 -23.30
N THR A 39 -10.17 -14.10 -23.09
CA THR A 39 -10.38 -15.31 -23.88
C THR A 39 -11.75 -15.95 -23.61
N LEU A 40 -12.13 -16.02 -22.33
CA LEU A 40 -13.41 -16.61 -21.92
C LEU A 40 -14.62 -15.76 -22.32
N SER A 41 -14.48 -14.44 -22.30
CA SER A 41 -15.55 -13.52 -22.70
C SER A 41 -15.61 -13.25 -24.21
N GLY A 42 -14.58 -13.66 -24.97
CA GLY A 42 -14.49 -13.37 -26.41
C GLY A 42 -14.35 -11.88 -26.74
N THR A 43 -13.94 -11.05 -25.80
CA THR A 43 -13.88 -9.58 -25.94
C THR A 43 -12.54 -9.06 -26.45
N TRP A 44 -11.75 -9.88 -27.14
CA TRP A 44 -10.47 -9.48 -27.73
C TRP A 44 -10.52 -8.21 -28.60
N PRO A 45 -11.55 -7.99 -29.43
CA PRO A 45 -11.63 -6.76 -30.22
C PRO A 45 -11.77 -5.48 -29.38
N GLN A 46 -12.19 -5.61 -28.12
CA GLN A 46 -12.41 -4.48 -27.21
C GLN A 46 -11.21 -4.17 -26.31
N VAL A 47 -10.10 -4.90 -26.46
CA VAL A 47 -8.89 -4.71 -25.62
C VAL A 47 -8.42 -3.26 -25.67
N GLY A 48 -8.40 -2.64 -26.87
CA GLY A 48 -8.01 -1.25 -27.04
C GLY A 48 -8.87 -0.30 -26.18
N ALA A 49 -10.19 -0.49 -26.19
CA ALA A 49 -11.11 0.31 -25.40
C ALA A 49 -10.93 0.10 -23.88
N PHE A 50 -10.63 -1.14 -23.45
CA PHE A 50 -10.35 -1.41 -22.03
C PHE A 50 -9.06 -0.74 -21.56
N VAL A 51 -8.01 -0.79 -22.39
CA VAL A 51 -6.73 -0.12 -22.09
C VAL A 51 -6.90 1.39 -22.07
N GLU A 52 -7.56 1.96 -23.05
CA GLU A 52 -7.86 3.40 -23.11
C GLU A 52 -8.66 3.85 -21.87
N LYS A 53 -9.73 3.12 -21.53
CA LYS A 53 -10.53 3.41 -20.34
C LYS A 53 -9.70 3.29 -19.05
N GLY A 54 -8.83 2.30 -18.94
CA GLY A 54 -7.93 2.13 -17.80
C GLY A 54 -6.93 3.28 -17.68
N LEU A 55 -6.34 3.70 -18.80
CA LEU A 55 -5.37 4.78 -18.85
C LEU A 55 -6.00 6.17 -18.65
N SER A 56 -7.26 6.36 -19.00
CA SER A 56 -7.98 7.63 -18.82
C SER A 56 -8.64 7.79 -17.45
N THR A 57 -8.49 6.81 -16.56
CA THR A 57 -9.10 6.87 -15.22
C THR A 57 -8.35 7.87 -14.34
N SER A 58 -9.08 8.80 -13.73
CA SER A 58 -8.53 9.78 -12.77
C SER A 58 -7.81 9.11 -11.59
N LEU A 59 -8.23 7.91 -11.23
CA LEU A 59 -7.63 7.07 -10.20
C LEU A 59 -6.18 6.70 -10.53
N LEU A 60 -5.88 6.33 -11.79
CA LEU A 60 -4.52 6.02 -12.23
C LEU A 60 -3.60 7.24 -12.09
N TYR A 61 -4.05 8.42 -12.52
CA TYR A 61 -3.27 9.64 -12.41
C TYR A 61 -3.02 10.03 -10.94
N SER A 62 -4.05 9.95 -10.10
CA SER A 62 -3.93 10.25 -8.67
C SER A 62 -2.96 9.31 -7.97
N MET A 63 -3.07 8.01 -8.22
CA MET A 63 -2.16 7.02 -7.63
C MET A 63 -0.72 7.19 -8.13
N THR A 64 -0.53 7.47 -9.42
CA THR A 64 0.80 7.68 -10.01
C THR A 64 1.46 8.94 -9.42
N ALA A 65 0.72 10.03 -9.34
CA ALA A 65 1.20 11.28 -8.73
C ALA A 65 1.56 11.07 -7.24
N PHE A 66 0.74 10.33 -6.52
CA PHE A 66 0.98 10.02 -5.12
C PHE A 66 2.24 9.16 -4.91
N VAL A 67 2.42 8.11 -5.71
CA VAL A 67 3.62 7.25 -5.68
C VAL A 67 4.86 8.07 -6.05
N ALA A 68 4.79 8.90 -7.08
CA ALA A 68 5.90 9.76 -7.47
C ALA A 68 6.30 10.73 -6.34
N MET A 69 5.31 11.37 -5.69
CA MET A 69 5.53 12.24 -4.53
C MET A 69 6.17 11.49 -3.37
N SER A 70 5.68 10.30 -3.04
CA SER A 70 6.24 9.45 -1.99
C SER A 70 7.70 9.08 -2.25
N LEU A 71 8.03 8.72 -3.50
CA LEU A 71 9.41 8.40 -3.90
C LEU A 71 10.34 9.63 -3.77
N ILE A 72 9.87 10.81 -4.15
CA ILE A 72 10.63 12.06 -3.99
C ILE A 72 10.91 12.32 -2.51
N LEU A 73 9.88 12.26 -1.65
CA LEU A 73 10.02 12.47 -0.21
C LEU A 73 11.00 11.47 0.43
N THR A 74 10.97 10.22 -0.01
CA THR A 74 11.90 9.20 0.48
C THR A 74 13.33 9.48 0.02
N LYS A 75 13.53 9.82 -1.26
CA LYS A 75 14.87 10.12 -1.80
C LYS A 75 15.50 11.41 -1.26
N THR A 76 14.69 12.41 -0.95
CA THR A 76 15.16 13.71 -0.41
C THR A 76 15.48 13.67 1.07
N LYS A 77 15.34 12.51 1.73
CA LYS A 77 15.55 12.33 3.18
C LYS A 77 14.70 13.25 4.07
N VAL A 78 13.65 13.86 3.52
CA VAL A 78 12.69 14.66 4.30
C VAL A 78 12.03 13.80 5.37
N ILE A 79 11.75 12.54 5.05
CA ILE A 79 11.16 11.58 5.96
C ILE A 79 12.12 11.27 7.11
N ASP A 80 13.39 11.00 6.82
CA ASP A 80 14.42 10.75 7.85
C ASP A 80 14.58 11.95 8.78
N GLY A 81 14.56 13.16 8.22
CA GLY A 81 14.59 14.40 8.98
C GLY A 81 13.38 14.56 9.90
N SER A 82 12.18 14.24 9.39
CA SER A 82 10.94 14.27 10.18
C SER A 82 10.99 13.28 11.34
N ILE A 83 11.46 12.06 11.11
CA ILE A 83 11.65 11.05 12.16
C ILE A 83 12.66 11.53 13.19
N ALA A 84 13.77 12.14 12.77
CA ALA A 84 14.78 12.66 13.69
C ALA A 84 14.22 13.77 14.59
N ILE A 85 13.39 14.66 14.07
CA ILE A 85 12.71 15.70 14.85
C ILE A 85 11.76 15.08 15.87
N ILE A 86 10.93 14.13 15.47
CA ILE A 86 9.99 13.43 16.35
C ILE A 86 10.78 12.70 17.46
N LEU A 87 11.87 12.06 17.10
CA LEU A 87 12.76 11.38 18.05
C LEU A 87 13.38 12.35 19.06
N ALA A 88 13.80 13.53 18.61
CA ALA A 88 14.37 14.56 19.48
C ALA A 88 13.34 15.11 20.49
N LEU A 89 12.09 15.24 20.08
CA LEU A 89 11.00 15.75 20.91
C LEU A 89 10.49 14.71 21.91
N LEU A 90 10.24 13.48 21.45
CA LEU A 90 9.56 12.45 22.22
C LEU A 90 10.50 11.37 22.77
N GLY A 91 11.74 11.28 22.31
CA GLY A 91 12.66 10.22 22.70
C GLY A 91 13.07 10.27 24.18
N LYS A 92 12.92 11.42 24.86
CA LYS A 92 13.23 11.61 26.28
C LYS A 92 12.08 11.25 27.22
N VAL A 93 10.89 11.05 26.71
CA VAL A 93 9.70 10.67 27.49
C VAL A 93 9.77 9.17 27.81
N PRO A 94 9.34 8.72 29.00
CA PRO A 94 9.22 7.29 29.29
C PRO A 94 8.39 6.59 28.22
N GLY A 95 8.91 5.53 27.60
CA GLY A 95 8.27 4.90 26.45
C GLY A 95 8.39 5.66 25.13
N GLY A 96 9.17 6.75 25.09
CA GLY A 96 9.28 7.67 23.95
C GLY A 96 9.61 6.99 22.62
N ALA A 97 10.49 6.00 22.63
CA ALA A 97 10.84 5.26 21.41
C ALA A 97 9.63 4.56 20.75
N GLY A 98 8.68 4.05 21.56
CA GLY A 98 7.43 3.48 21.07
C GLY A 98 6.52 4.55 20.45
N TYR A 99 6.37 5.71 21.09
CA TYR A 99 5.58 6.82 20.53
C TYR A 99 6.19 7.34 19.23
N VAL A 100 7.51 7.46 19.17
CA VAL A 100 8.22 7.84 17.94
C VAL A 100 7.93 6.85 16.82
N SER A 101 8.01 5.55 17.10
CA SER A 101 7.67 4.51 16.13
C SER A 101 6.25 4.67 15.63
N VAL A 102 5.26 4.77 16.52
CA VAL A 102 3.85 4.89 16.13
C VAL A 102 3.61 6.13 15.28
N ILE A 103 4.09 7.30 15.69
CA ILE A 103 3.85 8.55 14.96
C ILE A 103 4.57 8.54 13.62
N SER A 104 5.87 8.18 13.61
CA SER A 104 6.67 8.19 12.38
C SER A 104 6.17 7.17 11.37
N SER A 105 5.85 5.96 11.82
CA SER A 105 5.40 4.89 10.92
C SER A 105 3.98 5.10 10.45
N SER A 106 3.09 5.66 11.28
CA SER A 106 1.76 6.04 10.82
C SER A 106 1.82 7.17 9.79
N PHE A 107 2.66 8.17 10.00
CA PHE A 107 2.86 9.26 9.06
C PHE A 107 3.45 8.76 7.74
N MET A 108 4.49 7.92 7.81
CA MET A 108 5.10 7.32 6.62
C MET A 108 4.15 6.36 5.90
N GLY A 109 3.36 5.58 6.65
CA GLY A 109 2.34 4.70 6.09
C GLY A 109 1.26 5.47 5.33
N ALA A 110 0.84 6.63 5.86
CA ALA A 110 -0.08 7.53 5.18
C ALA A 110 0.48 8.08 3.86
N LEU A 111 1.79 8.32 3.80
CA LEU A 111 2.47 8.79 2.58
C LEU A 111 2.79 7.68 1.58
N SER A 112 3.18 6.50 2.04
CA SER A 112 3.60 5.40 1.17
C SER A 112 2.44 4.52 0.69
N GLY A 113 1.40 4.39 1.52
CA GLY A 113 0.29 3.45 1.29
C GLY A 113 0.71 1.97 1.29
N SER A 114 1.95 1.66 1.68
CA SER A 114 2.50 0.30 1.71
C SER A 114 2.94 -0.07 3.12
N GLY A 115 2.17 -0.91 3.80
CA GLY A 115 2.51 -1.40 5.15
C GLY A 115 3.88 -2.09 5.19
N PRO A 116 4.12 -3.15 4.40
CA PRO A 116 5.41 -3.84 4.40
C PRO A 116 6.59 -2.95 4.01
N GLY A 117 6.41 -2.11 2.98
CA GLY A 117 7.43 -1.16 2.55
C GLY A 117 7.78 -0.15 3.65
N ASN A 118 6.77 0.31 4.39
CA ASN A 118 6.95 1.23 5.50
C ASN A 118 7.68 0.56 6.67
N VAL A 119 7.31 -0.67 7.06
CA VAL A 119 8.02 -1.43 8.10
C VAL A 119 9.52 -1.57 7.76
N MET A 120 9.87 -1.78 6.50
CA MET A 120 11.27 -1.87 6.09
C MET A 120 11.98 -0.50 6.17
N ALA A 121 11.30 0.57 5.81
CA ALA A 121 11.88 1.91 5.81
C ALA A 121 12.04 2.48 7.23
N THR A 122 10.93 2.67 7.93
CA THR A 122 10.95 3.28 9.29
C THR A 122 11.42 2.30 10.35
N GLY A 123 11.06 1.03 10.25
CA GLY A 123 11.43 -0.01 11.21
C GLY A 123 12.93 -0.27 11.29
N SER A 124 13.69 -0.01 10.23
CA SER A 124 15.15 -0.07 10.26
C SER A 124 15.77 0.91 11.29
N ILE A 125 15.06 1.99 11.60
CA ILE A 125 15.48 3.01 12.57
C ILE A 125 14.76 2.82 13.91
N THR A 126 13.45 2.67 13.87
CA THR A 126 12.59 2.68 15.07
C THR A 126 12.69 1.40 15.89
N ILE A 127 12.77 0.22 15.26
CA ILE A 127 12.89 -1.06 15.98
C ILE A 127 14.17 -1.11 16.82
N PRO A 128 15.39 -0.83 16.27
CA PRO A 128 16.59 -0.77 17.08
C PRO A 128 16.54 0.29 18.18
N ALA A 129 15.88 1.44 17.93
CA ALA A 129 15.71 2.47 18.93
C ALA A 129 14.84 1.99 20.11
N MET A 130 13.73 1.32 19.84
CA MET A 130 12.87 0.72 20.86
C MET A 130 13.63 -0.35 21.68
N ILE A 131 14.35 -1.26 21.00
CA ILE A 131 15.13 -2.31 21.69
C ILE A 131 16.17 -1.71 22.61
N ARG A 132 16.91 -0.68 22.16
CA ARG A 132 17.88 0.05 23.01
C ARG A 132 17.23 0.77 24.20
N SER A 133 15.95 1.12 24.06
CA SER A 133 15.16 1.75 25.13
C SER A 133 14.50 0.74 26.08
N GLY A 134 14.81 -0.58 25.92
CA GLY A 134 14.34 -1.63 26.82
C GLY A 134 13.07 -2.38 26.33
N TYR A 135 12.58 -2.13 25.13
CA TYR A 135 11.47 -2.90 24.56
C TYR A 135 11.94 -4.30 24.16
N PRO A 136 11.15 -5.36 24.44
CA PRO A 136 11.37 -6.68 23.86
C PRO A 136 11.31 -6.61 22.33
N ALA A 137 12.19 -7.33 21.64
CA ALA A 137 12.29 -7.29 20.17
C ALA A 137 10.95 -7.64 19.47
N ALA A 138 10.23 -8.64 19.98
CA ALA A 138 8.92 -9.02 19.46
C ALA A 138 7.89 -7.88 19.61
N LEU A 139 7.89 -7.18 20.74
CA LEU A 139 6.99 -6.05 20.97
C LEU A 139 7.35 -4.87 20.07
N ALA A 140 8.63 -4.56 19.92
CA ALA A 140 9.11 -3.51 19.03
C ALA A 140 8.68 -3.76 17.57
N GLY A 141 8.84 -5.00 17.08
CA GLY A 141 8.37 -5.40 15.76
C GLY A 141 6.85 -5.29 15.60
N ASN A 142 6.08 -5.70 16.61
CA ASN A 142 4.62 -5.57 16.59
C ASN A 142 4.16 -4.11 16.58
N ILE A 143 4.73 -3.26 17.39
CA ILE A 143 4.40 -1.81 17.43
C ILE A 143 4.65 -1.21 16.05
N GLU A 144 5.81 -1.44 15.48
CA GLU A 144 6.20 -0.90 14.17
C GLU A 144 5.28 -1.40 13.07
N SER A 145 5.00 -2.70 13.04
CA SER A 145 4.12 -3.30 12.04
C SER A 145 2.71 -2.72 12.12
N ASN A 146 2.11 -2.67 13.30
CA ASN A 146 0.76 -2.13 13.47
C ASN A 146 0.70 -0.64 13.13
N ALA A 147 1.69 0.15 13.53
CA ALA A 147 1.78 1.57 13.20
C ALA A 147 1.87 1.81 11.68
N SER A 148 2.64 0.98 10.98
CA SER A 148 2.77 1.03 9.53
C SER A 148 1.45 0.75 8.81
N TYR A 149 0.69 -0.23 9.29
CA TYR A 149 -0.63 -0.53 8.72
C TYR A 149 -1.68 0.51 9.11
N LEU A 150 -1.62 1.05 10.33
CA LEU A 150 -2.49 2.14 10.75
C LEU A 150 -2.33 3.36 9.81
N GLY A 151 -1.10 3.69 9.43
CA GLY A 151 -0.82 4.75 8.48
C GLY A 151 -1.56 4.59 7.15
N ASN A 152 -1.71 3.36 6.66
CA ASN A 152 -2.42 3.11 5.41
C ASN A 152 -3.92 3.46 5.45
N MET A 153 -4.49 3.63 6.65
CA MET A 153 -5.87 4.02 6.87
C MET A 153 -6.05 5.54 7.09
N ILE A 154 -4.94 6.28 7.10
CA ILE A 154 -4.95 7.74 7.30
C ILE A 154 -4.80 8.43 5.93
N PRO A 155 -5.70 9.37 5.57
CA PRO A 155 -5.50 10.18 4.37
C PRO A 155 -4.18 10.97 4.46
N PRO A 156 -3.44 11.08 3.34
CA PRO A 156 -3.76 10.80 1.95
C PRO A 156 -3.23 9.45 1.42
N SER A 157 -3.38 8.36 2.14
CA SER A 157 -2.83 7.06 1.69
C SER A 157 -3.41 6.61 0.33
N SER A 158 -2.61 5.87 -0.42
CA SER A 158 -3.03 5.31 -1.71
C SER A 158 -4.26 4.38 -1.59
N ASN A 159 -4.42 3.70 -0.45
CA ASN A 159 -5.58 2.85 -0.18
C ASN A 159 -6.86 3.67 -0.04
N ILE A 160 -6.80 4.82 0.64
CA ILE A 160 -7.93 5.73 0.77
C ILE A 160 -8.27 6.36 -0.59
N VAL A 161 -7.26 6.80 -1.34
CA VAL A 161 -7.45 7.34 -2.70
C VAL A 161 -8.10 6.31 -3.61
N ALA A 162 -7.68 5.04 -3.55
CA ALA A 162 -8.27 3.95 -4.32
C ALA A 162 -9.73 3.69 -3.90
N ALA A 163 -10.02 3.65 -2.60
CA ALA A 163 -11.38 3.46 -2.08
C ALA A 163 -12.31 4.61 -2.48
N MET A 164 -11.85 5.86 -2.37
CA MET A 164 -12.58 7.04 -2.81
C MET A 164 -12.87 7.01 -4.31
N GLY A 165 -11.87 6.65 -5.13
CA GLY A 165 -12.05 6.52 -6.58
C GLY A 165 -13.04 5.43 -6.96
N ALA A 166 -13.02 4.31 -6.26
CA ALA A 166 -14.01 3.24 -6.45
C ALA A 166 -15.42 3.70 -6.04
N TYR A 167 -15.54 4.41 -4.93
CA TYR A 167 -16.80 4.98 -4.48
C TYR A 167 -17.40 5.96 -5.50
N MET A 168 -16.59 6.91 -5.99
CA MET A 168 -17.03 7.88 -7.00
C MET A 168 -17.41 7.23 -8.33
N ALA A 169 -16.79 6.09 -8.68
CA ALA A 169 -17.16 5.34 -9.87
C ALA A 169 -18.51 4.62 -9.74
N LEU A 170 -18.89 4.24 -8.51
CA LEU A 170 -20.17 3.57 -8.21
C LEU A 170 -21.31 4.57 -7.99
N TYR A 171 -21.00 5.75 -7.49
CA TYR A 171 -21.95 6.82 -7.15
C TYR A 171 -21.51 8.12 -7.82
N PRO A 172 -21.65 8.24 -9.15
CA PRO A 172 -21.39 9.50 -9.85
C PRO A 172 -22.49 10.50 -9.44
N GLU A 173 -22.10 11.60 -8.79
CA GLU A 173 -22.98 12.74 -8.54
C GLU A 173 -23.19 13.57 -9.81
#